data_05a2db6423afac9b43d8081f582779e7
#
_entry.id   05a2db6423afac9b43d8081f582779e7
#
_cell.length_a   1.000
_cell.length_b   1.000
_cell.length_c   1.000
_cell.angle_alpha   90.00
_cell.angle_beta   90.00
_cell.angle_gamma   90.00
#
_symmetry.space_group_name_H-M   'P 1'
#
loop_
_entity.id
_entity.type
_entity.pdbx_description
1 polymer ?
#
loop_
_entity_poly.entity_id
_entity_poly.type
_entity_poly.pdbx_seq_one_letter_code
_entity_poly.pdbx_strand_id
1 'polypeptide(L)'
;MTHTHTASGKTTRTEVYTYTYDHADRISKVRHSLGGTSITLYDATYDNFGRLLTKQYHGTSINKLTYAYNLRSWLTGISGTCFTQNVYYNTGVGTAKYNGNISSMTWKSGNESTVRGYKFTYDGLSRLMNATYGETAGINTNTNRFSENVTAYDKNGNIKTLQRYGQTAASSYGLIDNLTYTLNGNQLTRVDDAVTASAYNGGFEFKDGVKQANEYAYDANGNLTKDLNKGITDIQYNCLNLPSVVTFSDGSTITYTYAADGTKLKTVHKIGGTTTTTDYCGNVIYENGVQKLLLTEEGYVTLSDSKYHYYLKDHQGNNRVVINQSGTVEETNHYYPFGGVFASTGNAQPYKYNGKEYDSKKGLNWYDYGARHYDAVLGRFTTNDPLAEKYFNTGLYAYCLNNPVRFIDPTGGLVSPIYDESGFLLGTDDEGLQGDAIIMNKSNFKQGMSHSEALSYSLGYGGLVDDEARSNYVTSYTSLKDRPDYDGYLTKDEADTWWRNKTGEPLFVDQSKIELHGVNTSSFSQNKSIYKNFIWRLTNTGKVYGTLKMTLIDDKTGKVFIGSEKYMDKYDFTMDNRPFRNFATWVGRPGRAGDGKDFLIYGYGYAIVPVVK
;
A
#
# COMPACT_ATOMS: atom_id res chain seq x y z
N MET A 1 12.71 -24.30 0.06
CA MET A 1 12.36 -23.77 1.40
C MET A 1 11.45 -24.76 2.08
N THR A 2 11.71 -25.12 3.32
CA THR A 2 10.85 -26.03 4.11
C THR A 2 10.31 -25.28 5.30
N HIS A 3 9.01 -25.41 5.52
CA HIS A 3 8.29 -24.77 6.60
C HIS A 3 7.49 -25.83 7.36
N THR A 4 7.61 -25.89 8.68
CA THR A 4 6.89 -26.86 9.50
C THR A 4 6.06 -26.14 10.56
N HIS A 5 4.76 -26.33 10.50
CA HIS A 5 3.83 -25.81 11.47
C HIS A 5 3.45 -26.93 12.46
N THR A 6 3.72 -26.69 13.74
CA THR A 6 3.41 -27.63 14.84
C THR A 6 2.64 -26.91 15.92
N ALA A 7 1.52 -27.49 16.35
CA ALA A 7 0.72 -27.00 17.47
C ALA A 7 0.26 -28.18 18.31
N SER A 8 0.20 -28.01 19.65
CA SER A 8 -0.19 -29.07 20.58
C SER A 8 -1.59 -29.61 20.27
N GLY A 9 -1.71 -30.92 20.17
CA GLY A 9 -2.98 -31.60 19.85
C GLY A 9 -3.49 -31.41 18.41
N LYS A 10 -2.64 -30.87 17.51
CA LYS A 10 -2.98 -30.66 16.09
C LYS A 10 -2.05 -31.45 15.17
N THR A 11 -2.52 -31.70 13.96
CA THR A 11 -1.71 -32.34 12.93
C THR A 11 -0.54 -31.42 12.55
N THR A 12 0.69 -31.91 12.67
CA THR A 12 1.85 -31.22 12.15
C THR A 12 1.77 -31.12 10.63
N ARG A 13 1.98 -29.93 10.10
CA ARG A 13 1.97 -29.65 8.66
C ARG A 13 3.37 -29.25 8.22
N THR A 14 3.95 -30.00 7.30
CA THR A 14 5.22 -29.65 6.67
C THR A 14 4.96 -29.33 5.22
N GLU A 15 5.30 -28.12 4.82
CA GLU A 15 5.25 -27.67 3.44
C GLU A 15 6.66 -27.46 2.89
N VAL A 16 6.85 -27.73 1.60
CA VAL A 16 8.10 -27.52 0.90
C VAL A 16 7.84 -26.76 -0.38
N TYR A 17 8.50 -25.62 -0.53
CA TYR A 17 8.57 -24.86 -1.78
C TYR A 17 9.86 -25.18 -2.52
N THR A 18 9.76 -25.44 -3.82
CA THR A 18 10.88 -25.64 -4.72
C THR A 18 10.73 -24.68 -5.90
N TYR A 19 11.73 -23.85 -6.10
CA TYR A 19 11.77 -22.84 -7.14
C TYR A 19 12.67 -23.30 -8.29
N THR A 20 12.21 -23.07 -9.51
CA THR A 20 12.99 -23.26 -10.73
C THR A 20 13.08 -21.93 -11.44
N TYR A 21 14.23 -21.61 -11.95
CA TYR A 21 14.52 -20.35 -12.60
C TYR A 21 14.76 -20.56 -14.10
N ASP A 22 14.55 -19.55 -14.91
CA ASP A 22 14.95 -19.53 -16.30
C ASP A 22 16.41 -19.07 -16.48
N HIS A 23 16.85 -18.88 -17.72
CA HIS A 23 18.21 -18.46 -18.07
C HIS A 23 18.56 -17.03 -17.63
N ALA A 24 17.59 -16.23 -17.21
CA ALA A 24 17.72 -14.87 -16.69
C ALA A 24 17.39 -14.80 -15.18
N ASP A 25 17.50 -15.94 -14.47
CA ASP A 25 17.27 -16.13 -13.03
C ASP A 25 15.85 -15.70 -12.57
N ARG A 26 14.85 -15.69 -13.48
CA ARG A 26 13.46 -15.41 -13.14
C ARG A 26 12.74 -16.71 -12.77
N ILE A 27 11.85 -16.66 -11.78
CA ILE A 27 11.08 -17.84 -11.35
C ILE A 27 10.19 -18.32 -12.50
N SER A 28 10.59 -19.43 -13.13
CA SER A 28 9.82 -20.06 -14.20
C SER A 28 8.82 -21.09 -13.68
N LYS A 29 9.08 -21.65 -12.49
CA LYS A 29 8.19 -22.63 -11.87
C LYS A 29 8.32 -22.61 -10.35
N VAL A 30 7.19 -22.68 -9.66
CA VAL A 30 7.12 -22.95 -8.24
C VAL A 30 6.38 -24.26 -8.02
N ARG A 31 7.01 -25.17 -7.28
CA ARG A 31 6.38 -26.40 -6.80
C ARG A 31 6.13 -26.29 -5.31
N HIS A 32 5.03 -26.85 -4.88
CA HIS A 32 4.65 -26.92 -3.48
C HIS A 32 4.27 -28.34 -3.11
N SER A 33 4.66 -28.80 -1.93
CA SER A 33 4.13 -30.03 -1.35
C SER A 33 3.69 -29.79 0.08
N LEU A 34 2.59 -30.41 0.46
CA LEU A 34 2.07 -30.43 1.81
C LEU A 34 1.98 -31.89 2.28
N GLY A 35 2.98 -32.32 3.06
CA GLY A 35 3.02 -33.66 3.65
C GLY A 35 3.15 -34.83 2.65
N GLY A 36 3.75 -34.62 1.46
CA GLY A 36 3.91 -35.72 0.51
C GLY A 36 4.07 -35.31 -0.95
N THR A 37 3.04 -35.52 -1.76
CA THR A 37 3.11 -35.29 -3.22
C THR A 37 3.36 -33.82 -3.55
N SER A 38 4.38 -33.57 -4.36
CA SER A 38 4.71 -32.24 -4.86
C SER A 38 3.86 -31.93 -6.11
N ILE A 39 3.17 -30.80 -6.08
CA ILE A 39 2.40 -30.26 -7.22
C ILE A 39 3.11 -29.06 -7.81
N THR A 40 2.79 -28.69 -9.02
CA THR A 40 3.18 -27.38 -9.58
C THR A 40 2.20 -26.33 -9.07
N LEU A 41 2.66 -25.41 -8.23
CA LEU A 41 1.84 -24.31 -7.75
C LEU A 41 1.54 -23.38 -8.92
N TYR A 42 2.60 -22.93 -9.64
CA TYR A 42 2.45 -22.28 -10.93
C TYR A 42 3.71 -22.44 -11.82
N ASP A 43 3.50 -22.28 -13.12
CA ASP A 43 4.51 -22.06 -14.15
C ASP A 43 4.37 -20.63 -14.68
N ALA A 44 5.48 -19.93 -14.92
CA ALA A 44 5.52 -18.59 -15.46
C ALA A 44 6.43 -18.50 -16.69
N THR A 45 6.08 -17.65 -17.65
CA THR A 45 6.96 -17.26 -18.77
C THR A 45 6.96 -15.74 -18.88
N TYR A 46 8.03 -15.23 -19.47
CA TYR A 46 8.27 -13.80 -19.58
C TYR A 46 8.48 -13.39 -21.03
N ASP A 47 8.17 -12.14 -21.34
CA ASP A 47 8.47 -11.56 -22.64
C ASP A 47 9.95 -11.12 -22.75
N ASN A 48 10.33 -10.59 -23.92
CA ASN A 48 11.70 -10.13 -24.16
C ASN A 48 12.12 -8.91 -23.33
N PHE A 49 11.18 -8.25 -22.65
CA PHE A 49 11.43 -7.16 -21.72
C PHE A 49 11.41 -7.60 -20.26
N GLY A 50 11.36 -8.92 -19.99
CA GLY A 50 11.34 -9.47 -18.64
C GLY A 50 9.98 -9.42 -17.95
N ARG A 51 8.91 -8.93 -18.62
CA ARG A 51 7.58 -8.81 -18.02
C ARG A 51 6.86 -10.16 -18.07
N LEU A 52 6.05 -10.45 -17.05
CA LEU A 52 5.27 -11.67 -16.96
C LEU A 52 4.36 -11.81 -18.19
N LEU A 53 4.62 -12.82 -19.04
CA LEU A 53 3.85 -13.08 -20.24
C LEU A 53 2.72 -14.08 -19.98
N THR A 54 3.02 -15.17 -19.27
CA THR A 54 2.01 -16.15 -18.89
C THR A 54 2.22 -16.66 -17.49
N LYS A 55 1.12 -17.01 -16.81
CA LYS A 55 1.11 -17.72 -15.55
C LYS A 55 0.08 -18.84 -15.61
N GLN A 56 0.49 -20.05 -15.28
CA GLN A 56 -0.35 -21.23 -15.37
C GLN A 56 -0.37 -21.96 -14.01
N TYR A 57 -1.53 -22.06 -13.42
CA TYR A 57 -1.71 -22.67 -12.10
C TYR A 57 -1.92 -24.17 -12.19
N HIS A 58 -1.45 -24.89 -11.18
CA HIS A 58 -1.59 -26.34 -10.98
C HIS A 58 -1.10 -27.20 -12.18
N GLY A 59 -0.24 -26.63 -13.02
CA GLY A 59 0.28 -27.34 -14.21
C GLY A 59 -0.78 -27.66 -15.27
N THR A 60 -1.98 -27.07 -15.21
CA THR A 60 -3.07 -27.33 -16.16
C THR A 60 -3.33 -26.13 -17.07
N SER A 61 -3.52 -26.38 -18.38
CA SER A 61 -3.72 -25.31 -19.37
C SER A 61 -5.01 -24.50 -19.17
N ILE A 62 -6.02 -25.09 -18.54
CA ILE A 62 -7.29 -24.39 -18.25
C ILE A 62 -7.10 -23.22 -17.29
N ASN A 63 -6.09 -23.30 -16.43
CA ASN A 63 -5.80 -22.31 -15.41
C ASN A 63 -4.71 -21.31 -15.85
N LYS A 64 -4.51 -21.14 -17.15
CA LYS A 64 -3.48 -20.24 -17.70
C LYS A 64 -4.03 -18.84 -17.88
N LEU A 65 -3.27 -17.84 -17.40
CA LEU A 65 -3.44 -16.42 -17.69
C LEU A 65 -2.32 -15.95 -18.62
N THR A 66 -2.65 -15.07 -19.56
CA THR A 66 -1.72 -14.38 -20.45
C THR A 66 -1.84 -12.88 -20.22
N TYR A 67 -0.72 -12.19 -20.16
CA TYR A 67 -0.63 -10.76 -19.85
C TYR A 67 -0.16 -10.00 -21.09
N ALA A 68 -0.71 -8.81 -21.29
CA ALA A 68 -0.36 -7.90 -22.38
C ALA A 68 -0.02 -6.52 -21.84
N TYR A 69 0.93 -5.84 -22.46
CA TYR A 69 1.44 -4.54 -22.03
C TYR A 69 1.58 -3.58 -23.19
N ASN A 70 1.52 -2.29 -22.93
CA ASN A 70 1.86 -1.27 -23.92
C ASN A 70 3.38 -0.96 -23.91
N LEU A 71 3.81 -0.02 -24.77
CA LEU A 71 5.20 0.40 -24.87
C LEU A 71 5.78 1.03 -23.58
N ARG A 72 4.92 1.49 -22.67
CA ARG A 72 5.29 2.03 -21.35
C ARG A 72 5.27 0.97 -20.25
N SER A 73 5.20 -0.29 -20.62
CA SER A 73 5.06 -1.45 -19.71
C SER A 73 3.81 -1.42 -18.83
N TRP A 74 2.84 -0.56 -19.13
CA TRP A 74 1.56 -0.59 -18.44
C TRP A 74 0.74 -1.79 -18.90
N LEU A 75 0.17 -2.52 -17.95
CA LEU A 75 -0.67 -3.68 -18.23
C LEU A 75 -1.91 -3.24 -19.02
N THR A 76 -2.13 -3.85 -20.17
CA THR A 76 -3.29 -3.58 -21.03
C THR A 76 -4.28 -4.73 -21.10
N GLY A 77 -3.87 -5.93 -20.67
CA GLY A 77 -4.77 -7.08 -20.69
C GLY A 77 -4.31 -8.25 -19.86
N ILE A 78 -5.27 -8.96 -19.32
CA ILE A 78 -5.15 -10.29 -18.71
C ILE A 78 -6.15 -11.17 -19.43
N SER A 79 -5.73 -12.33 -19.93
CA SER A 79 -6.58 -13.23 -20.72
C SER A 79 -6.42 -14.66 -20.24
N GLY A 80 -7.54 -15.28 -19.90
CA GLY A 80 -7.64 -16.69 -19.49
C GLY A 80 -9.05 -17.23 -19.63
N THR A 81 -9.24 -18.52 -19.38
CA THR A 81 -10.54 -19.19 -19.52
C THR A 81 -11.56 -18.65 -18.50
N CYS A 82 -11.14 -18.52 -17.25
CA CYS A 82 -12.03 -18.11 -16.14
C CYS A 82 -11.93 -16.63 -15.78
N PHE A 83 -10.99 -15.88 -16.35
CA PHE A 83 -10.86 -14.45 -16.12
C PHE A 83 -10.25 -13.73 -17.31
N THR A 84 -10.87 -12.62 -17.71
CA THR A 84 -10.31 -11.69 -18.70
C THR A 84 -10.46 -10.26 -18.19
N GLN A 85 -9.46 -9.43 -18.46
CA GLN A 85 -9.51 -7.99 -18.22
C GLN A 85 -8.80 -7.26 -19.35
N ASN A 86 -9.37 -6.12 -19.79
CA ASN A 86 -8.67 -5.17 -20.65
C ASN A 86 -8.64 -3.82 -19.93
N VAL A 87 -7.48 -3.18 -19.95
CA VAL A 87 -7.21 -1.89 -19.32
C VAL A 87 -6.79 -0.91 -20.41
N TYR A 88 -7.49 0.20 -20.50
CA TYR A 88 -7.28 1.22 -21.52
C TYR A 88 -6.83 2.52 -20.88
N TYR A 89 -5.84 3.17 -21.49
CA TYR A 89 -5.28 4.45 -21.05
C TYR A 89 -5.61 5.54 -22.07
N ASN A 90 -4.96 5.55 -23.21
CA ASN A 90 -5.16 6.49 -24.31
C ASN A 90 -5.98 5.92 -25.46
N THR A 91 -6.49 4.73 -25.30
CA THR A 91 -7.36 4.01 -26.24
C THR A 91 -8.65 3.59 -25.53
N GLY A 92 -9.53 2.86 -26.22
CA GLY A 92 -10.81 2.38 -25.67
C GLY A 92 -11.91 3.42 -25.75
N VAL A 93 -12.95 3.24 -24.92
CA VAL A 93 -14.19 4.02 -25.00
C VAL A 93 -14.26 5.17 -23.98
N GLY A 94 -13.26 5.32 -23.13
CA GLY A 94 -13.11 6.44 -22.20
C GLY A 94 -12.36 7.61 -22.82
N THR A 95 -12.32 8.74 -22.12
CA THR A 95 -11.48 9.88 -22.49
C THR A 95 -10.01 9.53 -22.35
N ALA A 96 -9.23 9.63 -23.43
CA ALA A 96 -7.82 9.27 -23.47
C ALA A 96 -7.01 9.92 -22.33
N LYS A 97 -6.18 9.12 -21.67
CA LYS A 97 -5.26 9.53 -20.59
C LYS A 97 -3.84 9.13 -20.95
N TYR A 98 -2.89 10.05 -20.73
CA TYR A 98 -1.47 9.86 -21.06
C TYR A 98 -0.55 9.90 -19.83
N ASN A 99 -1.12 10.15 -18.66
CA ASN A 99 -0.44 10.28 -17.38
C ASN A 99 -0.50 9.00 -16.51
N GLY A 100 -0.90 7.86 -17.08
CA GLY A 100 -1.06 6.59 -16.35
C GLY A 100 -2.43 6.39 -15.71
N ASN A 101 -3.32 7.38 -15.71
CA ASN A 101 -4.71 7.15 -15.31
C ASN A 101 -5.41 6.23 -16.33
N ILE A 102 -6.20 5.31 -15.82
CA ILE A 102 -6.99 4.39 -16.63
C ILE A 102 -8.22 5.13 -17.17
N SER A 103 -8.42 5.13 -18.49
CA SER A 103 -9.57 5.79 -19.11
C SER A 103 -10.83 4.94 -19.05
N SER A 104 -10.66 3.63 -19.22
CA SER A 104 -11.72 2.63 -19.13
C SER A 104 -11.13 1.24 -18.91
N MET A 105 -11.94 0.32 -18.41
CA MET A 105 -11.58 -1.09 -18.33
C MET A 105 -12.79 -1.99 -18.58
N THR A 106 -12.55 -3.21 -19.06
CA THR A 106 -13.57 -4.24 -19.20
C THR A 106 -13.07 -5.55 -18.58
N TRP A 107 -13.99 -6.39 -18.10
CA TRP A 107 -13.64 -7.70 -17.57
C TRP A 107 -14.78 -8.72 -17.71
N LYS A 108 -14.41 -10.00 -17.63
CA LYS A 108 -15.31 -11.13 -17.37
C LYS A 108 -14.72 -11.98 -16.26
N SER A 109 -15.54 -12.49 -15.35
CA SER A 109 -15.13 -13.32 -14.23
C SER A 109 -15.90 -14.63 -14.22
N GLY A 110 -15.20 -15.72 -13.95
CA GLY A 110 -15.80 -17.05 -13.89
C GLY A 110 -16.35 -17.49 -15.24
N ASN A 111 -17.53 -18.11 -15.19
CA ASN A 111 -18.20 -18.65 -16.38
C ASN A 111 -19.24 -17.68 -16.99
N GLU A 112 -19.24 -16.41 -16.56
CA GLU A 112 -20.19 -15.43 -17.10
C GLU A 112 -19.91 -15.10 -18.58
N SER A 113 -20.97 -14.89 -19.35
CA SER A 113 -20.87 -14.40 -20.74
C SER A 113 -20.79 -12.87 -20.80
N THR A 114 -21.27 -12.19 -19.76
CA THR A 114 -21.38 -10.73 -19.71
C THR A 114 -19.99 -10.09 -19.62
N VAL A 115 -19.67 -9.22 -20.56
CA VAL A 115 -18.54 -8.30 -20.47
C VAL A 115 -19.00 -7.08 -19.68
N ARG A 116 -18.40 -6.84 -18.53
CA ARG A 116 -18.64 -5.70 -17.65
C ARG A 116 -17.53 -4.65 -17.86
N GLY A 117 -17.81 -3.40 -17.56
CA GLY A 117 -16.79 -2.37 -17.67
C GLY A 117 -17.10 -1.10 -16.93
N TYR A 118 -16.05 -0.29 -16.79
CA TYR A 118 -16.13 1.09 -16.29
C TYR A 118 -15.47 2.06 -17.27
N LYS A 119 -16.07 3.26 -17.40
CA LYS A 119 -15.42 4.46 -17.92
C LYS A 119 -15.13 5.40 -16.76
N PHE A 120 -13.90 5.94 -16.75
CA PHE A 120 -13.43 6.75 -15.62
C PHE A 120 -13.24 8.21 -16.02
N THR A 121 -13.59 9.11 -15.12
CA THR A 121 -13.21 10.53 -15.20
C THR A 121 -12.52 10.95 -13.91
N TYR A 122 -11.63 11.92 -14.04
CA TYR A 122 -10.78 12.40 -12.95
C TYR A 122 -10.80 13.92 -12.93
N ASP A 123 -10.58 14.50 -11.78
CA ASP A 123 -10.37 15.94 -11.63
C ASP A 123 -8.94 16.36 -12.01
N GLY A 124 -8.64 17.65 -11.84
CA GLY A 124 -7.31 18.20 -12.14
C GLY A 124 -6.15 17.67 -11.25
N LEU A 125 -6.47 17.07 -10.11
CA LEU A 125 -5.52 16.41 -9.21
C LEU A 125 -5.46 14.89 -9.43
N SER A 126 -6.02 14.39 -10.52
CA SER A 126 -6.12 12.96 -10.83
C SER A 126 -6.94 12.12 -9.83
N ARG A 127 -7.81 12.74 -9.01
CA ARG A 127 -8.73 12.02 -8.14
C ARG A 127 -9.92 11.51 -8.94
N LEU A 128 -10.40 10.31 -8.62
CA LEU A 128 -11.53 9.68 -9.30
C LEU A 128 -12.82 10.50 -9.07
N MET A 129 -13.46 10.92 -10.16
CA MET A 129 -14.76 11.60 -10.11
C MET A 129 -15.90 10.63 -10.46
N ASN A 130 -15.83 9.99 -11.62
CA ASN A 130 -16.89 9.09 -12.03
C ASN A 130 -16.30 7.75 -12.49
N ALA A 131 -16.94 6.68 -12.07
CA ALA A 131 -16.79 5.35 -12.60
C ALA A 131 -18.15 4.91 -13.16
N THR A 132 -18.38 5.22 -14.41
CA THR A 132 -19.63 4.90 -15.09
C THR A 132 -19.61 3.46 -15.56
N TYR A 133 -20.45 2.63 -14.94
CA TYR A 133 -20.61 1.22 -15.29
C TYR A 133 -21.35 1.06 -16.61
N GLY A 134 -21.01 0.01 -17.31
CA GLY A 134 -21.76 -0.50 -18.46
C GLY A 134 -21.32 -1.91 -18.82
N GLU A 135 -22.04 -2.51 -19.73
CA GLU A 135 -21.77 -3.86 -20.22
C GLU A 135 -21.42 -3.83 -21.72
N THR A 136 -20.94 -4.96 -22.26
CA THR A 136 -20.31 -5.13 -23.58
C THR A 136 -18.92 -4.49 -23.68
N ALA A 137 -18.20 -4.78 -24.73
CA ALA A 137 -16.88 -4.18 -25.00
C ALA A 137 -16.97 -2.63 -25.16
N GLY A 138 -18.12 -2.10 -25.56
CA GLY A 138 -18.39 -0.67 -25.71
C GLY A 138 -18.79 0.04 -24.43
N ILE A 139 -19.05 -0.69 -23.35
CA ILE A 139 -19.56 -0.16 -22.07
C ILE A 139 -20.77 0.75 -22.31
N ASN A 140 -21.71 0.29 -23.15
CA ASN A 140 -22.82 1.10 -23.66
C ASN A 140 -24.22 0.49 -23.45
N THR A 141 -24.29 -0.69 -22.84
CA THR A 141 -25.57 -1.33 -22.46
C THR A 141 -25.62 -1.47 -20.95
N ASN A 142 -26.83 -1.57 -20.41
CA ASN A 142 -27.05 -1.70 -18.96
C ASN A 142 -26.23 -0.66 -18.15
N THR A 143 -26.16 0.56 -18.70
CA THR A 143 -25.40 1.65 -18.12
C THR A 143 -25.91 2.01 -16.73
N ASN A 144 -24.99 2.45 -15.88
CA ASN A 144 -25.24 2.86 -14.49
C ASN A 144 -25.71 1.78 -13.53
N ARG A 145 -25.82 0.50 -13.91
CA ARG A 145 -26.26 -0.55 -12.97
C ARG A 145 -25.42 -0.61 -11.69
N PHE A 146 -24.11 -0.35 -11.81
CA PHE A 146 -23.16 -0.40 -10.69
C PHE A 146 -22.14 0.75 -10.77
N SER A 147 -22.59 1.94 -11.15
CA SER A 147 -21.75 3.13 -11.18
C SER A 147 -21.43 3.60 -9.76
N GLU A 148 -20.22 4.16 -9.58
CA GLU A 148 -19.78 4.81 -8.36
C GLU A 148 -19.15 6.16 -8.71
N ASN A 149 -19.71 7.25 -8.17
CA ASN A 149 -19.32 8.59 -8.54
C ASN A 149 -19.05 9.43 -7.28
N VAL A 150 -17.87 10.01 -7.18
CA VAL A 150 -17.58 11.04 -6.19
C VAL A 150 -17.84 12.39 -6.83
N THR A 151 -18.92 13.04 -6.44
CA THR A 151 -19.34 14.28 -7.09
C THR A 151 -18.68 15.52 -6.51
N ALA A 152 -18.10 15.43 -5.31
CA ALA A 152 -17.34 16.52 -4.70
C ALA A 152 -16.28 16.01 -3.71
N TYR A 153 -15.12 16.68 -3.71
CA TYR A 153 -14.08 16.63 -2.69
C TYR A 153 -13.89 17.99 -2.03
N ASP A 154 -13.46 18.01 -0.78
CA ASP A 154 -12.95 19.25 -0.18
C ASP A 154 -11.50 19.55 -0.59
N LYS A 155 -10.94 20.64 -0.05
CA LYS A 155 -9.56 21.07 -0.35
C LYS A 155 -8.50 20.10 0.21
N ASN A 156 -8.84 19.35 1.24
CA ASN A 156 -7.97 18.34 1.85
C ASN A 156 -8.09 16.97 1.17
N GLY A 157 -8.96 16.82 0.16
CA GLY A 157 -9.21 15.55 -0.52
C GLY A 157 -10.22 14.65 0.19
N ASN A 158 -10.92 15.12 1.22
CA ASN A 158 -12.00 14.32 1.79
C ASN A 158 -13.19 14.25 0.83
N ILE A 159 -13.79 13.07 0.70
CA ILE A 159 -15.03 12.88 -0.03
C ILE A 159 -16.14 13.70 0.66
N LYS A 160 -16.84 14.55 -0.11
CA LYS A 160 -17.98 15.34 0.36
C LYS A 160 -19.31 14.75 -0.07
N THR A 161 -19.35 14.17 -1.26
CA THR A 161 -20.55 13.54 -1.80
C THR A 161 -20.18 12.33 -2.64
N LEU A 162 -20.93 11.25 -2.49
CA LEU A 162 -20.71 9.99 -3.21
C LEU A 162 -22.06 9.39 -3.63
N GLN A 163 -22.13 8.92 -4.86
CA GLN A 163 -23.30 8.23 -5.39
C GLN A 163 -22.95 6.81 -5.81
N ARG A 164 -23.79 5.84 -5.46
CA ARG A 164 -23.70 4.47 -5.97
C ARG A 164 -25.01 4.03 -6.56
N TYR A 165 -24.89 3.32 -7.65
CA TYR A 165 -25.98 2.61 -8.30
C TYR A 165 -25.84 1.13 -8.05
N GLY A 166 -26.93 0.45 -7.81
CA GLY A 166 -26.96 -0.98 -7.54
C GLY A 166 -28.28 -1.61 -7.90
N GLN A 167 -28.40 -2.89 -7.61
CA GLN A 167 -29.64 -3.63 -7.79
C GLN A 167 -30.65 -3.22 -6.70
N THR A 168 -31.85 -2.80 -7.09
CA THR A 168 -32.94 -2.36 -6.18
C THR A 168 -34.09 -3.37 -6.10
N ALA A 169 -34.19 -4.27 -7.08
CA ALA A 169 -35.12 -5.41 -7.10
C ALA A 169 -34.56 -6.52 -7.98
N ALA A 170 -35.21 -7.67 -8.07
CA ALA A 170 -34.73 -8.85 -8.81
C ALA A 170 -34.26 -8.56 -10.25
N SER A 171 -34.86 -7.57 -10.92
CA SER A 171 -34.50 -7.13 -12.29
C SER A 171 -34.37 -5.62 -12.44
N SER A 172 -34.39 -4.88 -11.33
CA SER A 172 -34.32 -3.41 -11.35
C SER A 172 -33.02 -2.91 -10.76
N TYR A 173 -32.52 -1.82 -11.32
CA TYR A 173 -31.29 -1.14 -10.91
C TYR A 173 -31.56 0.35 -10.78
N GLY A 174 -30.93 0.99 -9.81
CA GLY A 174 -31.11 2.40 -9.55
C GLY A 174 -30.07 2.95 -8.59
N LEU A 175 -30.26 4.19 -8.20
CA LEU A 175 -29.45 4.83 -7.16
C LEU A 175 -29.77 4.17 -5.81
N ILE A 176 -28.73 3.67 -5.13
CA ILE A 176 -28.82 3.01 -3.82
C ILE A 176 -28.17 3.85 -2.72
N ASP A 177 -27.21 4.70 -3.06
CA ASP A 177 -26.57 5.66 -2.17
C ASP A 177 -26.49 7.03 -2.86
N ASN A 178 -26.84 8.10 -2.14
CA ASN A 178 -26.57 9.49 -2.50
C ASN A 178 -26.11 10.24 -1.26
N LEU A 179 -24.86 9.98 -0.91
CA LEU A 179 -24.29 10.31 0.38
C LEU A 179 -23.78 11.75 0.42
N THR A 180 -24.04 12.43 1.54
CA THR A 180 -23.45 13.71 1.90
C THR A 180 -22.66 13.55 3.19
N TYR A 181 -21.37 13.88 3.15
CA TYR A 181 -20.43 13.75 4.26
C TYR A 181 -20.29 15.09 4.99
N THR A 182 -20.60 15.11 6.27
CA THR A 182 -20.33 16.24 7.17
C THR A 182 -19.06 15.94 7.96
N LEU A 183 -18.09 16.85 7.87
CA LEU A 183 -16.76 16.67 8.47
C LEU A 183 -16.43 17.82 9.42
N ASN A 184 -15.69 17.50 10.49
CA ASN A 184 -14.97 18.46 11.31
C ASN A 184 -13.46 18.28 11.02
N GLY A 185 -12.86 19.20 10.25
CA GLY A 185 -11.54 19.00 9.68
C GLY A 185 -11.55 17.78 8.75
N ASN A 186 -10.73 16.77 9.05
CA ASN A 186 -10.67 15.50 8.32
C ASN A 186 -11.53 14.38 8.95
N GLN A 187 -12.07 14.62 10.14
CA GLN A 187 -12.89 13.64 10.86
C GLN A 187 -14.34 13.71 10.39
N LEU A 188 -14.93 12.55 10.13
CA LEU A 188 -16.32 12.41 9.75
C LEU A 188 -17.20 12.59 11.00
N THR A 189 -18.24 13.41 10.92
CA THR A 189 -19.19 13.57 12.03
C THR A 189 -20.56 12.98 11.69
N ARG A 190 -20.94 13.02 10.40
CA ARG A 190 -22.25 12.53 9.95
C ARG A 190 -22.20 12.18 8.47
N VAL A 191 -22.99 11.19 8.07
CA VAL A 191 -23.30 10.88 6.67
C VAL A 191 -24.80 10.79 6.51
N ASP A 192 -25.33 11.59 5.59
CA ASP A 192 -26.73 11.53 5.20
C ASP A 192 -26.87 10.83 3.85
N ASP A 193 -27.80 9.90 3.75
CA ASP A 193 -28.25 9.35 2.49
C ASP A 193 -29.58 9.94 2.10
N ALA A 194 -29.66 10.54 0.90
CA ALA A 194 -30.89 11.07 0.35
C ALA A 194 -31.74 9.98 -0.32
N VAL A 195 -31.25 8.75 -0.47
CA VAL A 195 -31.95 7.63 -1.06
C VAL A 195 -32.66 6.83 0.02
N THR A 196 -33.90 6.46 -0.23
CA THR A 196 -34.69 5.59 0.66
C THR A 196 -34.76 4.14 0.15
N ALA A 197 -34.35 3.90 -1.11
CA ALA A 197 -34.32 2.56 -1.69
C ALA A 197 -33.10 1.79 -1.18
N SER A 198 -33.32 0.61 -0.62
CA SER A 198 -32.23 -0.26 -0.19
C SER A 198 -31.74 -1.16 -1.32
N ALA A 199 -30.48 -1.56 -1.27
CA ALA A 199 -29.93 -2.57 -2.16
C ALA A 199 -30.67 -3.91 -1.98
N TYR A 200 -30.96 -4.53 -3.12
CA TYR A 200 -31.71 -5.79 -3.17
C TYR A 200 -30.95 -6.92 -2.43
N ASN A 201 -31.70 -7.72 -1.67
CA ASN A 201 -31.18 -8.86 -0.90
C ASN A 201 -30.00 -8.50 0.03
N GLY A 202 -29.98 -7.29 0.60
CA GLY A 202 -28.91 -6.86 1.50
C GLY A 202 -27.57 -6.69 0.79
N GLY A 203 -27.61 -6.27 -0.49
CA GLY A 203 -26.42 -5.93 -1.26
C GLY A 203 -25.58 -4.83 -0.61
N PHE A 204 -24.42 -4.57 -1.17
CA PHE A 204 -23.51 -3.55 -0.66
C PHE A 204 -24.12 -2.15 -0.82
N GLU A 205 -24.30 -1.44 0.29
CA GLU A 205 -24.82 -0.08 0.37
C GLU A 205 -24.40 0.58 1.70
N PHE A 206 -24.56 1.89 1.81
CA PHE A 206 -24.55 2.59 3.08
C PHE A 206 -25.90 2.40 3.78
N LYS A 207 -25.87 2.15 5.08
CA LYS A 207 -27.08 2.02 5.92
C LYS A 207 -27.23 3.28 6.77
N ASP A 208 -28.08 4.21 6.34
CA ASP A 208 -28.40 5.43 7.08
C ASP A 208 -29.46 5.15 8.17
N GLY A 209 -29.03 4.45 9.21
CA GLY A 209 -29.90 4.00 10.32
C GLY A 209 -30.09 5.02 11.42
N VAL A 210 -29.27 6.07 11.48
CA VAL A 210 -29.25 7.04 12.58
C VAL A 210 -29.21 8.47 12.01
N LYS A 211 -30.08 9.35 12.53
CA LYS A 211 -30.18 10.75 12.11
C LYS A 211 -29.77 11.68 13.27
N GLN A 212 -28.49 11.71 13.60
CA GLN A 212 -27.93 12.54 14.68
C GLN A 212 -26.87 13.50 14.14
N ALA A 213 -26.60 14.58 14.89
CA ALA A 213 -25.56 15.54 14.51
C ALA A 213 -24.15 14.93 14.53
N ASN A 214 -23.91 13.96 15.43
CA ASN A 214 -22.63 13.26 15.59
C ASN A 214 -22.88 11.74 15.58
N GLU A 215 -22.80 11.12 14.43
CA GLU A 215 -22.95 9.68 14.21
C GLU A 215 -21.62 8.95 14.38
N TYR A 216 -20.51 9.68 14.19
CA TYR A 216 -19.13 9.23 14.30
C TYR A 216 -18.42 9.99 15.42
N ALA A 217 -17.53 9.32 16.12
CA ALA A 217 -16.66 9.94 17.13
C ALA A 217 -15.24 9.39 17.00
N TYR A 218 -14.27 10.17 17.46
CA TYR A 218 -12.86 9.83 17.39
C TYR A 218 -12.18 10.10 18.72
N ASP A 219 -11.11 9.37 19.01
CA ASP A 219 -10.23 9.65 20.15
C ASP A 219 -9.23 10.79 19.82
N ALA A 220 -8.37 11.12 20.80
CA ALA A 220 -7.37 12.18 20.63
C ALA A 220 -6.30 11.86 19.57
N ASN A 221 -6.10 10.58 19.24
CA ASN A 221 -5.19 10.12 18.20
C ASN A 221 -5.85 10.13 16.80
N GLY A 222 -7.15 10.47 16.71
CA GLY A 222 -7.91 10.45 15.48
C GLY A 222 -8.39 9.06 15.07
N ASN A 223 -8.42 8.09 15.98
CA ASN A 223 -8.99 6.77 15.70
C ASN A 223 -10.51 6.82 15.89
N LEU A 224 -11.26 6.20 14.97
CA LEU A 224 -12.72 6.10 15.03
C LEU A 224 -13.14 5.30 16.26
N THR A 225 -13.89 5.90 17.18
CA THR A 225 -14.38 5.22 18.40
C THR A 225 -15.85 4.86 18.32
N LYS A 226 -16.60 5.44 17.37
CA LYS A 226 -18.03 5.21 17.22
C LYS A 226 -18.45 5.32 15.75
N ASP A 227 -19.34 4.41 15.31
CA ASP A 227 -20.05 4.44 14.05
C ASP A 227 -21.49 3.96 14.30
N LEU A 228 -22.40 4.89 14.52
CA LEU A 228 -23.77 4.57 14.89
C LEU A 228 -24.55 3.94 13.73
N ASN A 229 -24.20 4.24 12.49
CA ASN A 229 -24.85 3.67 11.30
C ASN A 229 -24.57 2.17 11.14
N LYS A 230 -23.38 1.71 11.60
CA LYS A 230 -23.07 0.29 11.73
C LYS A 230 -23.50 -0.31 13.08
N GLY A 231 -24.13 0.49 13.95
CA GLY A 231 -24.48 0.11 15.31
C GLY A 231 -23.27 -0.04 16.24
N ILE A 232 -22.10 0.51 15.87
CA ILE A 232 -20.89 0.47 16.69
C ILE A 232 -20.97 1.58 17.72
N THR A 233 -20.98 1.19 18.99
CA THR A 233 -21.08 2.11 20.14
C THR A 233 -19.73 2.43 20.77
N ASP A 234 -18.73 1.55 20.61
CA ASP A 234 -17.38 1.76 21.13
C ASP A 234 -16.36 0.97 20.30
N ILE A 235 -15.20 1.58 20.05
CA ILE A 235 -14.02 0.92 19.51
C ILE A 235 -12.84 1.27 20.40
N GLN A 236 -12.20 0.26 20.95
CA GLN A 236 -10.97 0.39 21.74
C GLN A 236 -9.76 0.08 20.86
N TYR A 237 -8.67 0.76 21.12
CA TYR A 237 -7.41 0.64 20.38
C TYR A 237 -6.26 0.23 21.28
N ASN A 238 -5.26 -0.44 20.71
CA ASN A 238 -3.99 -0.70 21.39
C ASN A 238 -3.01 0.48 21.19
N CYS A 239 -1.79 0.34 21.72
CA CYS A 239 -0.75 1.37 21.62
C CYS A 239 -0.24 1.61 20.17
N LEU A 240 -0.56 0.74 19.22
CA LEU A 240 -0.25 0.88 17.80
C LEU A 240 -1.41 1.52 17.00
N ASN A 241 -2.44 2.04 17.67
CA ASN A 241 -3.69 2.52 17.05
C ASN A 241 -4.43 1.46 16.20
N LEU A 242 -4.24 0.18 16.52
CA LEU A 242 -5.01 -0.92 15.93
C LEU A 242 -6.23 -1.23 16.80
N PRO A 243 -7.43 -1.45 16.22
CA PRO A 243 -8.63 -1.74 17.00
C PRO A 243 -8.47 -3.05 17.76
N SER A 244 -8.68 -3.03 19.06
CA SER A 244 -8.61 -4.22 19.94
C SER A 244 -9.97 -4.81 20.21
N VAL A 245 -11.00 -3.97 20.38
CA VAL A 245 -12.39 -4.39 20.59
C VAL A 245 -13.33 -3.47 19.84
N VAL A 246 -14.25 -4.04 19.07
CA VAL A 246 -15.40 -3.32 18.49
C VAL A 246 -16.65 -3.81 19.19
N THR A 247 -17.42 -2.89 19.77
CA THR A 247 -18.66 -3.18 20.51
C THR A 247 -19.87 -2.63 19.78
N PHE A 248 -20.86 -3.48 19.60
CA PHE A 248 -22.12 -3.11 18.94
C PHE A 248 -23.24 -2.85 19.96
N SER A 249 -24.27 -2.10 19.55
CA SER A 249 -25.40 -1.71 20.38
C SER A 249 -26.23 -2.87 20.93
N ASP A 250 -26.18 -4.04 20.29
CA ASP A 250 -26.85 -5.27 20.75
C ASP A 250 -25.97 -6.13 21.68
N GLY A 251 -24.81 -5.63 22.09
CA GLY A 251 -23.85 -6.37 22.93
C GLY A 251 -22.96 -7.35 22.18
N SER A 252 -23.07 -7.45 20.85
CA SER A 252 -22.12 -8.19 20.01
C SER A 252 -20.74 -7.53 20.07
N THR A 253 -19.68 -8.33 19.96
CA THR A 253 -18.31 -7.82 19.95
C THR A 253 -17.45 -8.50 18.90
N ILE A 254 -16.46 -7.75 18.38
CA ILE A 254 -15.34 -8.28 17.62
C ILE A 254 -14.08 -7.90 18.37
N THR A 255 -13.25 -8.90 18.73
CA THR A 255 -12.01 -8.66 19.47
C THR A 255 -10.83 -9.11 18.63
N TYR A 256 -9.81 -8.27 18.55
CA TYR A 256 -8.57 -8.54 17.82
C TYR A 256 -7.41 -8.66 18.80
N THR A 257 -6.49 -9.57 18.51
CA THR A 257 -5.22 -9.70 19.24
C THR A 257 -4.08 -9.55 18.24
N TYR A 258 -3.10 -8.74 18.59
CA TYR A 258 -1.94 -8.47 17.76
C TYR A 258 -0.64 -8.81 18.49
N ALA A 259 0.40 -9.13 17.74
CA ALA A 259 1.78 -9.14 18.21
C ALA A 259 2.31 -7.71 18.40
N ALA A 260 3.49 -7.56 18.96
CA ALA A 260 4.10 -6.25 19.25
C ALA A 260 4.43 -5.44 17.96
N ASP A 261 4.60 -6.11 16.84
CA ASP A 261 4.84 -5.51 15.51
C ASP A 261 3.55 -5.17 14.74
N GLY A 262 2.37 -5.37 15.34
CA GLY A 262 1.07 -5.16 14.71
C GLY A 262 0.54 -6.35 13.90
N THR A 263 1.28 -7.46 13.82
CA THR A 263 0.79 -8.68 13.16
C THR A 263 -0.45 -9.22 13.88
N LYS A 264 -1.56 -9.38 13.14
CA LYS A 264 -2.80 -9.93 13.68
C LYS A 264 -2.65 -11.42 14.00
N LEU A 265 -2.90 -11.79 15.25
CA LEU A 265 -2.77 -13.16 15.75
C LEU A 265 -4.12 -13.86 15.93
N LYS A 266 -5.16 -13.08 16.26
CA LYS A 266 -6.48 -13.65 16.56
C LYS A 266 -7.60 -12.64 16.30
N THR A 267 -8.73 -13.14 15.82
CA THR A 267 -10.01 -12.43 15.80
C THR A 267 -11.08 -13.29 16.46
N VAL A 268 -11.86 -12.70 17.36
CA VAL A 268 -13.01 -13.36 18.03
C VAL A 268 -14.26 -12.56 17.73
N HIS A 269 -15.18 -13.16 16.99
CA HIS A 269 -16.53 -12.63 16.77
C HIS A 269 -17.49 -13.25 17.75
N LYS A 270 -18.10 -12.43 18.62
CA LYS A 270 -19.19 -12.84 19.50
C LYS A 270 -20.46 -12.13 19.04
N ILE A 271 -21.27 -12.81 18.26
CA ILE A 271 -22.45 -12.24 17.58
C ILE A 271 -23.69 -13.10 17.89
N GLY A 272 -24.73 -12.48 18.44
CA GLY A 272 -26.01 -13.15 18.72
C GLY A 272 -25.87 -14.43 19.57
N GLY A 273 -24.92 -14.47 20.52
CA GLY A 273 -24.63 -15.63 21.35
C GLY A 273 -23.70 -16.67 20.71
N THR A 274 -23.39 -16.55 19.44
CA THR A 274 -22.41 -17.42 18.74
C THR A 274 -21.03 -16.82 18.80
N THR A 275 -20.03 -17.64 19.17
CA THR A 275 -18.63 -17.23 19.15
C THR A 275 -17.90 -17.95 18.01
N THR A 276 -17.23 -17.19 17.16
CA THR A 276 -16.32 -17.71 16.14
C THR A 276 -14.94 -17.14 16.39
N THR A 277 -13.96 -18.01 16.50
CA THR A 277 -12.56 -17.64 16.72
C THR A 277 -11.75 -17.97 15.49
N THR A 278 -10.98 -17.00 14.98
CA THR A 278 -9.98 -17.20 13.93
C THR A 278 -8.61 -16.95 14.53
N ASP A 279 -7.70 -17.92 14.49
CA ASP A 279 -6.31 -17.76 14.90
C ASP A 279 -5.42 -17.76 13.64
N TYR A 280 -4.48 -16.81 13.60
CA TYR A 280 -3.53 -16.60 12.49
C TYR A 280 -2.15 -17.05 12.94
N CYS A 281 -1.70 -18.20 12.46
CA CYS A 281 -0.42 -18.79 12.83
C CYS A 281 0.52 -18.82 11.60
N GLY A 282 1.05 -17.66 11.26
CA GLY A 282 1.74 -17.46 9.98
C GLY A 282 0.76 -17.64 8.83
N ASN A 283 1.06 -18.56 7.92
CA ASN A 283 0.18 -18.88 6.79
C ASN A 283 -0.89 -19.94 7.10
N VAL A 284 -0.92 -20.50 8.33
CA VAL A 284 -1.96 -21.47 8.75
C VAL A 284 -3.06 -20.74 9.51
N ILE A 285 -4.27 -20.80 8.97
CA ILE A 285 -5.46 -20.18 9.55
C ILE A 285 -6.32 -21.26 10.23
N TYR A 286 -6.65 -21.00 11.49
CA TYR A 286 -7.56 -21.84 12.27
C TYR A 286 -8.92 -21.16 12.39
N GLU A 287 -9.98 -21.95 12.40
CA GLU A 287 -11.30 -21.49 12.80
C GLU A 287 -11.82 -22.39 13.91
N ASN A 288 -12.19 -21.81 15.03
CA ASN A 288 -12.64 -22.52 16.24
C ASN A 288 -11.67 -23.65 16.68
N GLY A 289 -10.37 -23.37 16.57
CA GLY A 289 -9.31 -24.31 16.92
C GLY A 289 -9.10 -25.44 15.90
N VAL A 290 -9.76 -25.43 14.75
CA VAL A 290 -9.55 -26.40 13.64
C VAL A 290 -8.66 -25.76 12.57
N GLN A 291 -7.63 -26.46 12.13
CA GLN A 291 -6.81 -26.06 10.98
C GLN A 291 -7.68 -26.01 9.72
N LYS A 292 -7.92 -24.83 9.17
CA LYS A 292 -8.86 -24.63 8.07
C LYS A 292 -8.16 -24.39 6.74
N LEU A 293 -7.30 -23.38 6.68
CA LEU A 293 -6.61 -22.97 5.47
C LEU A 293 -5.10 -22.92 5.71
N LEU A 294 -4.34 -23.24 4.67
CA LEU A 294 -2.94 -22.90 4.55
C LEU A 294 -2.82 -21.94 3.36
N LEU A 295 -2.43 -20.70 3.63
CA LEU A 295 -2.26 -19.67 2.59
C LEU A 295 -0.99 -19.95 1.80
N THR A 296 -1.05 -19.78 0.48
CA THR A 296 0.08 -19.88 -0.44
C THR A 296 0.25 -18.55 -1.17
N GLU A 297 1.32 -18.39 -1.92
CA GLU A 297 1.57 -17.18 -2.74
C GLU A 297 0.43 -16.91 -3.74
N GLU A 298 -0.26 -17.97 -4.20
CA GLU A 298 -1.23 -17.88 -5.29
C GLU A 298 -2.67 -18.21 -4.87
N GLY A 299 -2.91 -18.43 -3.59
CA GLY A 299 -4.22 -18.79 -3.09
C GLY A 299 -4.15 -19.50 -1.75
N TYR A 300 -4.77 -20.66 -1.62
CA TYR A 300 -4.77 -21.42 -0.38
C TYR A 300 -4.96 -22.93 -0.61
N VAL A 301 -4.69 -23.70 0.43
CA VAL A 301 -5.02 -25.11 0.52
C VAL A 301 -6.06 -25.30 1.64
N THR A 302 -7.17 -25.98 1.36
CA THR A 302 -8.10 -26.44 2.40
C THR A 302 -7.46 -27.62 3.15
N LEU A 303 -7.30 -27.48 4.47
CA LEU A 303 -6.56 -28.46 5.27
C LEU A 303 -7.38 -29.69 5.64
N SER A 304 -8.72 -29.69 5.41
CA SER A 304 -9.61 -30.82 5.59
C SER A 304 -9.44 -31.91 4.53
N ASP A 305 -9.12 -31.52 3.28
CA ASP A 305 -9.05 -32.43 2.12
C ASP A 305 -7.79 -32.22 1.29
N SER A 306 -6.90 -31.28 1.69
CA SER A 306 -5.65 -30.93 1.03
C SER A 306 -5.81 -30.47 -0.42
N LYS A 307 -6.95 -29.85 -0.76
CA LYS A 307 -7.20 -29.31 -2.11
C LYS A 307 -6.67 -27.89 -2.25
N TYR A 308 -6.10 -27.62 -3.44
CA TYR A 308 -5.55 -26.33 -3.80
C TYR A 308 -6.59 -25.46 -4.48
N HIS A 309 -6.59 -24.18 -4.10
CA HIS A 309 -7.44 -23.12 -4.62
C HIS A 309 -6.59 -21.94 -5.04
N TYR A 310 -6.91 -21.32 -6.17
CA TYR A 310 -6.10 -20.28 -6.78
C TYR A 310 -6.90 -19.00 -6.98
N TYR A 311 -6.23 -17.85 -6.77
CA TYR A 311 -6.79 -16.54 -6.98
C TYR A 311 -6.45 -16.04 -8.39
N LEU A 312 -7.46 -15.81 -9.21
CA LEU A 312 -7.28 -15.06 -10.46
C LEU A 312 -7.51 -13.59 -10.15
N LYS A 313 -6.43 -12.83 -10.19
CA LYS A 313 -6.38 -11.44 -9.75
C LYS A 313 -6.43 -10.49 -10.93
N ASP A 314 -7.04 -9.31 -10.74
CA ASP A 314 -6.97 -8.23 -11.70
C ASP A 314 -5.67 -7.39 -11.56
N HIS A 315 -5.58 -6.29 -12.29
CA HIS A 315 -4.41 -5.40 -12.33
C HIS A 315 -4.03 -4.76 -10.99
N GLN A 316 -4.94 -4.76 -10.02
CA GLN A 316 -4.72 -4.23 -8.66
C GLN A 316 -4.57 -5.33 -7.61
N GLY A 317 -4.53 -6.59 -8.01
CA GLY A 317 -4.47 -7.70 -7.06
C GLY A 317 -5.82 -8.06 -6.40
N ASN A 318 -6.93 -7.51 -6.91
CA ASN A 318 -8.26 -7.90 -6.44
C ASN A 318 -8.56 -9.35 -6.80
N ASN A 319 -9.00 -10.16 -5.85
CA ASN A 319 -9.40 -11.53 -6.09
C ASN A 319 -10.74 -11.55 -6.86
N ARG A 320 -10.67 -11.69 -8.20
CA ARG A 320 -11.84 -11.69 -9.09
C ARG A 320 -12.51 -13.05 -9.22
N VAL A 321 -11.70 -14.10 -9.22
CA VAL A 321 -12.18 -15.47 -9.32
C VAL A 321 -11.36 -16.37 -8.40
N VAL A 322 -12.02 -17.27 -7.70
CA VAL A 322 -11.37 -18.40 -7.02
C VAL A 322 -11.68 -19.65 -7.82
N ILE A 323 -10.63 -20.36 -8.22
CA ILE A 323 -10.74 -21.65 -8.91
C ILE A 323 -10.08 -22.74 -8.05
N ASN A 324 -10.62 -23.94 -8.11
CA ASN A 324 -9.93 -25.10 -7.53
C ASN A 324 -8.84 -25.65 -8.47
N GLN A 325 -8.12 -26.64 -8.00
CA GLN A 325 -7.04 -27.30 -8.74
C GLN A 325 -7.47 -27.89 -10.09
N SER A 326 -8.76 -28.19 -10.30
CA SER A 326 -9.30 -28.69 -11.55
C SER A 326 -9.79 -27.57 -12.50
N GLY A 327 -9.66 -26.30 -12.10
CA GLY A 327 -10.13 -25.14 -12.85
C GLY A 327 -11.62 -24.84 -12.69
N THR A 328 -12.31 -25.52 -11.76
CA THR A 328 -13.71 -25.20 -11.46
C THR A 328 -13.79 -23.88 -10.70
N VAL A 329 -14.66 -22.99 -11.16
CA VAL A 329 -14.93 -21.71 -10.49
C VAL A 329 -15.74 -21.97 -9.22
N GLU A 330 -15.24 -21.51 -8.08
CA GLU A 330 -15.86 -21.64 -6.77
C GLU A 330 -16.40 -20.32 -6.24
N GLU A 331 -15.77 -19.21 -6.66
CA GLU A 331 -16.17 -17.87 -6.27
C GLU A 331 -15.87 -16.87 -7.38
N THR A 332 -16.75 -15.90 -7.56
CA THR A 332 -16.50 -14.70 -8.37
C THR A 332 -16.81 -13.45 -7.59
N ASN A 333 -16.05 -12.37 -7.79
CA ASN A 333 -16.27 -11.09 -7.14
C ASN A 333 -16.18 -9.94 -8.13
N HIS A 334 -17.11 -9.00 -7.99
CA HIS A 334 -17.14 -7.75 -8.73
C HIS A 334 -17.14 -6.58 -7.75
N TYR A 335 -16.25 -5.62 -7.98
CA TYR A 335 -16.02 -4.51 -7.05
C TYR A 335 -16.38 -3.17 -7.68
N TYR A 336 -16.99 -2.29 -6.86
CA TYR A 336 -16.92 -0.85 -7.10
C TYR A 336 -15.45 -0.38 -7.04
N PRO A 337 -15.11 0.74 -7.66
CA PRO A 337 -13.74 1.28 -7.61
C PRO A 337 -13.16 1.45 -6.21
N PHE A 338 -13.96 1.86 -5.22
CA PHE A 338 -13.52 1.95 -3.82
C PHE A 338 -13.64 0.62 -3.05
N GLY A 339 -13.78 -0.52 -3.73
CA GLY A 339 -13.62 -1.84 -3.13
C GLY A 339 -14.89 -2.48 -2.59
N GLY A 340 -16.03 -1.82 -2.65
CA GLY A 340 -17.32 -2.42 -2.30
C GLY A 340 -17.67 -3.59 -3.23
N VAL A 341 -18.12 -4.72 -2.69
CA VAL A 341 -18.51 -5.91 -3.47
C VAL A 341 -19.94 -5.74 -3.95
N PHE A 342 -20.15 -5.44 -5.23
CA PHE A 342 -21.51 -5.22 -5.76
C PHE A 342 -22.18 -6.49 -6.28
N ALA A 343 -21.41 -7.51 -6.62
CA ALA A 343 -21.91 -8.83 -6.98
C ALA A 343 -20.85 -9.90 -6.69
N SER A 344 -21.29 -11.03 -6.19
CA SER A 344 -20.43 -12.18 -5.94
C SER A 344 -21.21 -13.47 -6.08
N THR A 345 -20.51 -14.56 -6.41
CA THR A 345 -21.03 -15.92 -6.33
C THR A 345 -20.09 -16.70 -5.43
N GLY A 346 -20.64 -17.52 -4.54
CA GLY A 346 -19.84 -18.23 -3.55
C GLY A 346 -19.32 -17.32 -2.42
N ASN A 347 -18.69 -17.92 -1.44
CA ASN A 347 -18.01 -17.27 -0.32
C ASN A 347 -16.96 -18.22 0.25
N ALA A 348 -16.01 -18.64 -0.60
CA ALA A 348 -15.06 -19.69 -0.28
C ALA A 348 -13.98 -19.23 0.71
N GLN A 349 -13.69 -17.93 0.76
CA GLN A 349 -12.60 -17.38 1.55
C GLN A 349 -12.79 -15.85 1.79
N PRO A 350 -12.14 -15.27 2.83
CA PRO A 350 -12.35 -13.85 3.18
C PRO A 350 -11.52 -12.86 2.39
N TYR A 351 -10.48 -13.26 1.65
CA TYR A 351 -9.55 -12.34 0.97
C TYR A 351 -10.15 -11.83 -0.35
N LYS A 352 -10.44 -10.54 -0.46
CA LYS A 352 -11.22 -9.95 -1.56
C LYS A 352 -10.45 -8.84 -2.30
N TYR A 353 -10.82 -7.59 -2.07
CA TYR A 353 -10.24 -6.39 -2.70
C TYR A 353 -8.78 -6.22 -2.30
N ASN A 354 -7.87 -5.99 -3.25
CA ASN A 354 -6.41 -5.97 -3.12
C ASN A 354 -5.81 -7.21 -2.40
N GLY A 355 -6.55 -8.34 -2.40
CA GLY A 355 -6.17 -9.53 -1.65
C GLY A 355 -6.26 -9.37 -0.12
N LYS A 356 -6.87 -8.31 0.38
CA LYS A 356 -7.03 -8.02 1.81
C LYS A 356 -8.19 -8.83 2.41
N GLU A 357 -8.05 -9.18 3.69
CA GLU A 357 -9.10 -9.85 4.43
C GLU A 357 -10.30 -8.92 4.64
N TYR A 358 -11.46 -9.37 4.23
CA TYR A 358 -12.72 -8.65 4.31
C TYR A 358 -13.57 -9.21 5.46
N ASP A 359 -13.85 -8.39 6.44
CA ASP A 359 -14.78 -8.71 7.52
C ASP A 359 -16.14 -8.08 7.26
N SER A 360 -17.08 -8.89 6.78
CA SER A 360 -18.47 -8.49 6.54
C SER A 360 -19.40 -8.82 7.69
N LYS A 361 -18.90 -9.48 8.75
CA LYS A 361 -19.75 -9.91 9.86
C LYS A 361 -20.38 -8.72 10.57
N LYS A 362 -21.63 -8.86 10.91
CA LYS A 362 -22.42 -7.82 11.58
C LYS A 362 -22.51 -6.49 10.78
N GLY A 363 -22.24 -6.53 9.46
CA GLY A 363 -22.24 -5.32 8.62
C GLY A 363 -21.01 -4.44 8.81
N LEU A 364 -19.93 -4.95 9.39
CA LEU A 364 -18.68 -4.20 9.57
C LEU A 364 -18.13 -3.71 8.25
N ASN A 365 -18.01 -4.61 7.26
CA ASN A 365 -17.57 -4.34 5.89
C ASN A 365 -16.21 -3.63 5.80
N TRP A 366 -15.27 -4.01 6.66
CA TRP A 366 -13.92 -3.48 6.66
C TRP A 366 -12.93 -4.42 6.00
N TYR A 367 -11.92 -3.84 5.37
CA TYR A 367 -10.72 -4.53 4.90
C TYR A 367 -9.56 -4.27 5.86
N ASP A 368 -8.84 -5.32 6.22
CA ASP A 368 -7.64 -5.23 7.02
C ASP A 368 -6.42 -4.97 6.13
N TYR A 369 -5.86 -3.75 6.20
CA TYR A 369 -4.64 -3.36 5.48
C TYR A 369 -3.37 -3.48 6.34
N GLY A 370 -3.46 -4.07 7.53
CA GLY A 370 -2.37 -4.19 8.48
C GLY A 370 -2.29 -2.99 9.41
N ALA A 371 -1.71 -1.88 8.98
CA ALA A 371 -1.61 -0.67 9.82
C ALA A 371 -2.95 0.03 10.06
N ARG A 372 -3.94 -0.14 9.17
CA ARG A 372 -5.27 0.49 9.25
C ARG A 372 -6.38 -0.45 8.78
N HIS A 373 -7.58 -0.21 9.26
CA HIS A 373 -8.80 -0.81 8.69
C HIS A 373 -9.45 0.16 7.71
N TYR A 374 -9.81 -0.35 6.54
CA TYR A 374 -10.42 0.42 5.45
C TYR A 374 -11.91 0.14 5.36
N ASP A 375 -12.71 1.19 5.39
CA ASP A 375 -14.15 1.12 5.20
C ASP A 375 -14.51 1.42 3.74
N ALA A 376 -14.77 0.37 2.96
CA ALA A 376 -15.13 0.51 1.54
C ALA A 376 -16.50 1.17 1.33
N VAL A 377 -17.39 1.14 2.33
CA VAL A 377 -18.71 1.79 2.25
C VAL A 377 -18.54 3.30 2.21
N LEU A 378 -17.61 3.81 3.01
CA LEU A 378 -17.32 5.25 3.13
C LEU A 378 -16.15 5.68 2.22
N GLY A 379 -15.39 4.75 1.65
CA GLY A 379 -14.23 5.03 0.79
C GLY A 379 -13.06 5.64 1.56
N ARG A 380 -12.87 5.31 2.86
CA ARG A 380 -11.86 5.90 3.72
C ARG A 380 -11.36 4.95 4.81
N PHE A 381 -10.19 5.24 5.34
CA PHE A 381 -9.68 4.55 6.52
C PHE A 381 -10.41 4.98 7.81
N THR A 382 -10.40 4.09 8.82
CA THR A 382 -11.03 4.33 10.13
C THR A 382 -10.14 5.09 11.10
N THR A 383 -8.83 5.12 10.85
CA THR A 383 -7.83 5.79 11.68
C THR A 383 -6.99 6.75 10.84
N ASN A 384 -6.32 7.70 11.51
CA ASN A 384 -5.34 8.56 10.87
C ASN A 384 -4.24 7.72 10.23
N ASP A 385 -3.67 8.24 9.15
CA ASP A 385 -2.46 7.67 8.59
C ASP A 385 -1.33 7.72 9.64
N PRO A 386 -0.68 6.60 9.97
CA PRO A 386 0.49 6.62 10.86
C PRO A 386 1.61 7.53 10.34
N LEU A 387 1.59 7.84 9.04
CA LEU A 387 2.54 8.70 8.35
C LEU A 387 1.97 10.09 8.02
N ALA A 388 0.86 10.46 8.66
CA ALA A 388 0.11 11.71 8.42
C ALA A 388 0.99 12.97 8.45
N GLU A 389 1.99 13.01 9.33
CA GLU A 389 2.92 14.15 9.44
C GLU A 389 3.79 14.30 8.18
N LYS A 390 3.92 13.24 7.40
CA LYS A 390 4.65 13.23 6.14
C LYS A 390 3.77 13.62 4.94
N TYR A 391 2.45 13.42 5.04
CA TYR A 391 1.47 13.64 3.97
C TYR A 391 0.50 14.79 4.26
N PHE A 392 1.01 15.92 4.70
CA PHE A 392 0.18 17.08 5.08
C PHE A 392 -0.69 17.65 3.93
N ASN A 393 -0.41 17.28 2.68
CA ASN A 393 -1.18 17.66 1.49
C ASN A 393 -2.31 16.67 1.14
N THR A 394 -2.46 15.58 1.89
CA THR A 394 -3.48 14.54 1.67
C THR A 394 -4.35 14.40 2.90
N GLY A 395 -5.64 14.14 2.70
CA GLY A 395 -6.55 13.87 3.82
C GLY A 395 -6.09 12.64 4.62
N LEU A 396 -6.03 12.78 5.93
CA LEU A 396 -5.46 11.78 6.86
C LEU A 396 -6.14 10.39 6.78
N TYR A 397 -7.35 10.34 6.27
CA TYR A 397 -8.16 9.13 6.13
C TYR A 397 -8.36 8.73 4.66
N ALA A 398 -7.74 9.44 3.72
CA ALA A 398 -7.92 9.19 2.31
C ALA A 398 -7.31 7.84 1.91
N TYR A 399 -8.00 7.11 1.02
CA TYR A 399 -7.53 5.88 0.45
C TYR A 399 -6.94 6.12 -0.94
N CYS A 400 -5.72 5.63 -1.18
CA CYS A 400 -5.05 5.65 -2.49
C CYS A 400 -5.10 7.02 -3.19
N LEU A 401 -4.89 8.13 -2.45
CA LEU A 401 -4.96 9.50 -2.97
C LEU A 401 -6.29 9.80 -3.72
N ASN A 402 -7.38 9.13 -3.35
CA ASN A 402 -8.68 9.15 -4.04
C ASN A 402 -8.62 8.67 -5.51
N ASN A 403 -7.64 7.88 -5.89
CA ASN A 403 -7.54 7.22 -7.20
C ASN A 403 -7.35 5.71 -7.04
N PRO A 404 -8.33 5.00 -6.47
CA PRO A 404 -8.25 3.58 -6.16
C PRO A 404 -8.25 2.67 -7.40
N VAL A 405 -8.40 3.23 -8.60
CA VAL A 405 -8.31 2.50 -9.87
C VAL A 405 -6.87 2.36 -10.33
N ARG A 406 -6.02 3.32 -9.98
CA ARG A 406 -4.61 3.37 -10.36
C ARG A 406 -3.68 2.91 -9.25
N PHE A 407 -3.96 3.31 -8.02
CA PHE A 407 -3.11 3.07 -6.86
C PHE A 407 -3.69 1.97 -5.97
N ILE A 408 -2.81 1.32 -5.24
CA ILE A 408 -3.14 0.42 -4.12
C ILE A 408 -2.39 0.92 -2.89
N ASP A 409 -2.90 0.60 -1.71
CA ASP A 409 -2.18 0.78 -0.45
C ASP A 409 -1.86 -0.60 0.12
N PRO A 410 -0.65 -1.12 -0.03
CA PRO A 410 -0.34 -2.49 0.38
C PRO A 410 -0.33 -2.72 1.88
N THR A 411 -0.06 -1.68 2.69
CA THR A 411 0.20 -1.82 4.14
C THR A 411 -0.72 -1.00 5.03
N GLY A 412 -1.47 -0.07 4.44
CA GLY A 412 -2.27 0.89 5.20
C GLY A 412 -1.46 2.12 5.64
N GLY A 413 -0.36 2.45 4.93
CA GLY A 413 0.48 3.63 5.13
C GLY A 413 1.41 3.81 3.92
N LEU A 414 1.62 5.02 3.47
CA LEU A 414 2.37 5.31 2.25
C LEU A 414 3.69 6.03 2.60
N VAL A 415 4.87 5.45 2.31
CA VAL A 415 6.21 6.12 2.22
C VAL A 415 7.15 5.22 1.42
N SER A 416 8.01 5.77 0.51
CA SER A 416 8.53 4.94 -0.56
C SER A 416 10.04 5.06 -0.79
N PRO A 417 10.84 4.03 -0.51
CA PRO A 417 12.17 3.87 -1.09
C PRO A 417 12.06 3.60 -2.60
N ILE A 418 13.00 4.11 -3.37
CA ILE A 418 13.00 4.03 -4.83
C ILE A 418 14.09 3.09 -5.29
N TYR A 419 13.70 2.15 -6.13
CA TYR A 419 14.58 1.15 -6.74
C TYR A 419 14.64 1.32 -8.26
N ASP A 420 15.76 0.96 -8.85
CA ASP A 420 15.82 0.81 -10.31
C ASP A 420 15.21 -0.52 -10.77
N GLU A 421 15.14 -0.69 -12.07
CA GLU A 421 14.61 -1.88 -12.72
C GLU A 421 15.44 -3.15 -12.45
N SER A 422 16.69 -2.99 -11.95
CA SER A 422 17.57 -4.09 -11.52
C SER A 422 17.46 -4.39 -10.02
N GLY A 423 16.52 -3.74 -9.33
CA GLY A 423 16.24 -3.97 -7.91
C GLY A 423 17.24 -3.34 -6.95
N PHE A 424 18.13 -2.46 -7.43
CA PHE A 424 19.06 -1.72 -6.57
C PHE A 424 18.41 -0.44 -6.04
N LEU A 425 18.61 -0.18 -4.75
CA LEU A 425 18.15 1.04 -4.11
C LEU A 425 18.83 2.26 -4.74
N LEU A 426 18.05 3.12 -5.38
CA LEU A 426 18.52 4.39 -5.93
C LEU A 426 18.58 5.47 -4.85
N GLY A 427 17.63 5.46 -3.95
CA GLY A 427 17.45 6.46 -2.91
C GLY A 427 16.01 6.54 -2.45
N THR A 428 15.57 7.76 -2.14
CA THR A 428 14.22 8.04 -1.68
C THR A 428 13.63 9.20 -2.47
N ASP A 429 12.31 9.26 -2.51
CA ASP A 429 11.62 10.51 -2.75
C ASP A 429 11.79 11.48 -1.56
N ASP A 430 11.00 12.54 -1.49
CA ASP A 430 11.04 13.50 -0.38
C ASP A 430 10.46 12.96 0.94
N GLU A 431 10.13 11.67 1.01
CA GLU A 431 9.48 11.02 2.14
C GLU A 431 10.30 9.94 2.84
N GLY A 432 11.39 9.43 2.24
CA GLY A 432 12.37 8.59 2.93
C GLY A 432 12.33 7.09 2.63
N LEU A 433 12.78 6.24 3.58
CA LEU A 433 12.99 4.80 3.38
C LEU A 433 11.87 3.90 3.91
N GLN A 434 10.85 4.44 4.56
CA GLN A 434 9.89 3.68 5.37
C GLN A 434 8.58 3.36 4.63
N GLY A 435 8.58 3.07 3.39
CA GLY A 435 7.32 2.84 2.66
C GLY A 435 7.39 1.74 1.63
N ASP A 436 6.35 1.69 0.81
CA ASP A 436 6.34 0.78 -0.32
C ASP A 436 7.35 1.21 -1.36
N ALA A 437 8.07 0.24 -1.88
CA ALA A 437 9.07 0.51 -2.89
C ALA A 437 8.45 1.03 -4.19
N ILE A 438 8.98 2.14 -4.68
CA ILE A 438 8.73 2.60 -6.04
C ILE A 438 9.84 2.06 -6.93
N ILE A 439 9.47 1.34 -7.98
CA ILE A 439 10.41 0.87 -8.99
C ILE A 439 10.28 1.79 -10.19
N MET A 440 11.37 2.40 -10.63
CA MET A 440 11.37 3.30 -11.78
C MET A 440 12.64 3.16 -12.61
N ASN A 441 12.60 3.66 -13.85
CA ASN A 441 13.80 3.76 -14.66
C ASN A 441 14.80 4.72 -14.00
N LYS A 442 16.05 4.27 -13.85
CA LYS A 442 17.13 5.04 -13.20
C LYS A 442 17.31 6.45 -13.78
N SER A 443 17.02 6.64 -15.08
CA SER A 443 17.12 7.96 -15.72
C SER A 443 16.08 8.97 -15.24
N ASN A 444 14.98 8.50 -14.66
CA ASN A 444 13.90 9.34 -14.13
C ASN A 444 14.10 9.69 -12.65
N PHE A 445 15.03 8.99 -11.99
CA PHE A 445 15.28 9.21 -10.57
C PHE A 445 16.07 10.48 -10.31
N LYS A 446 15.61 11.25 -9.33
CA LYS A 446 16.35 12.37 -8.72
C LYS A 446 16.16 12.29 -7.21
N GLN A 447 17.25 12.30 -6.45
CA GLN A 447 17.15 12.31 -4.99
C GLN A 447 16.39 13.56 -4.52
N GLY A 448 15.38 13.33 -3.66
CA GLY A 448 14.51 14.40 -3.15
C GLY A 448 13.43 14.87 -4.13
N MET A 449 13.15 14.08 -5.19
CA MET A 449 11.95 14.29 -6.00
C MET A 449 10.72 14.12 -5.12
N SER A 450 9.59 14.75 -5.45
CA SER A 450 8.38 14.59 -4.67
C SER A 450 7.81 13.17 -4.84
N HIS A 451 7.14 12.67 -3.82
CA HIS A 451 6.48 11.37 -3.89
C HIS A 451 5.51 11.28 -5.10
N SER A 452 4.75 12.34 -5.36
CA SER A 452 3.86 12.39 -6.52
C SER A 452 4.60 12.32 -7.86
N GLU A 453 5.79 12.94 -7.95
CA GLU A 453 6.65 12.82 -9.13
C GLU A 453 7.21 11.39 -9.22
N ALA A 454 7.68 10.81 -8.13
CA ALA A 454 8.18 9.44 -8.07
C ALA A 454 7.10 8.43 -8.50
N LEU A 455 5.89 8.55 -7.98
CA LEU A 455 4.75 7.72 -8.39
C LEU A 455 4.40 7.88 -9.87
N SER A 456 4.58 9.06 -10.46
CA SER A 456 4.30 9.27 -11.88
C SER A 456 5.23 8.45 -12.81
N TYR A 457 6.42 8.08 -12.31
CA TYR A 457 7.39 7.23 -12.99
C TYR A 457 7.34 5.77 -12.54
N SER A 458 6.47 5.43 -11.57
CA SER A 458 6.39 4.08 -11.02
C SER A 458 6.03 3.05 -12.09
N LEU A 459 6.87 2.03 -12.19
CA LEU A 459 6.66 0.86 -13.05
C LEU A 459 5.94 -0.27 -12.28
N GLY A 460 5.71 -0.08 -10.96
CA GLY A 460 5.23 -1.12 -10.08
C GLY A 460 6.23 -2.28 -9.95
N TYR A 461 5.92 -3.28 -9.15
CA TYR A 461 6.76 -4.46 -8.93
C TYR A 461 7.10 -5.22 -10.24
N GLY A 462 6.22 -5.15 -11.23
CA GLY A 462 6.45 -5.71 -12.57
C GLY A 462 7.51 -4.97 -13.40
N GLY A 463 8.00 -3.82 -12.95
CA GLY A 463 9.07 -3.07 -13.59
C GLY A 463 10.48 -3.61 -13.32
N LEU A 464 10.64 -4.57 -12.39
CA LEU A 464 11.91 -5.28 -12.17
C LEU A 464 12.23 -6.17 -13.37
N VAL A 465 13.41 -5.98 -13.95
CA VAL A 465 13.77 -6.55 -15.27
C VAL A 465 13.94 -8.07 -15.26
N ASP A 466 14.30 -8.66 -14.11
CA ASP A 466 14.54 -10.10 -13.97
C ASP A 466 14.45 -10.54 -12.50
N ASP A 467 14.76 -11.81 -12.22
CA ASP A 467 14.71 -12.36 -10.86
C ASP A 467 15.94 -12.00 -10.03
N GLU A 468 17.08 -11.69 -10.65
CA GLU A 468 18.20 -11.08 -9.96
C GLU A 468 17.80 -9.71 -9.43
N ALA A 469 17.12 -8.90 -10.26
CA ALA A 469 16.53 -7.64 -9.88
C ALA A 469 15.53 -7.81 -8.72
N ARG A 470 14.69 -8.84 -8.76
CA ARG A 470 13.76 -9.16 -7.67
C ARG A 470 14.48 -9.62 -6.42
N SER A 471 15.50 -10.47 -6.57
CA SER A 471 16.34 -10.91 -5.45
C SER A 471 17.07 -9.74 -4.81
N ASN A 472 17.65 -8.87 -5.63
CA ASN A 472 18.31 -7.63 -5.19
C ASN A 472 17.29 -6.72 -4.47
N TYR A 473 16.12 -6.52 -5.07
CA TYR A 473 15.03 -5.76 -4.47
C TYR A 473 14.60 -6.35 -3.13
N VAL A 474 14.28 -7.63 -3.06
CA VAL A 474 13.83 -8.30 -1.83
C VAL A 474 14.91 -8.21 -0.75
N THR A 475 16.17 -8.51 -1.09
CA THR A 475 17.29 -8.42 -0.17
C THR A 475 17.50 -6.99 0.31
N SER A 476 17.51 -6.03 -0.59
CA SER A 476 17.70 -4.62 -0.28
C SER A 476 16.52 -4.07 0.55
N TYR A 477 15.29 -4.35 0.14
CA TYR A 477 14.08 -3.86 0.82
C TYR A 477 13.93 -4.46 2.23
N THR A 478 14.19 -5.75 2.41
CA THR A 478 14.12 -6.40 3.72
C THR A 478 15.22 -5.94 4.66
N SER A 479 16.39 -5.55 4.12
CA SER A 479 17.50 -5.03 4.91
C SER A 479 17.40 -3.55 5.25
N LEU A 480 16.40 -2.82 4.73
CA LEU A 480 16.24 -1.38 5.03
C LEU A 480 16.14 -1.11 6.53
N LYS A 481 15.43 -1.97 7.28
CA LYS A 481 15.26 -1.84 8.72
C LYS A 481 16.56 -1.96 9.52
N ASP A 482 17.57 -2.61 8.94
CA ASP A 482 18.88 -2.81 9.57
C ASP A 482 19.84 -1.66 9.23
N ARG A 483 19.43 -0.72 8.39
CA ARG A 483 20.24 0.44 8.02
C ARG A 483 20.19 1.51 9.09
N PRO A 484 21.32 2.20 9.36
CA PRO A 484 21.38 3.25 10.37
C PRO A 484 20.52 4.48 10.04
N ASP A 485 20.18 4.66 8.75
CA ASP A 485 19.36 5.77 8.26
C ASP A 485 17.88 5.42 8.11
N TYR A 486 17.46 4.24 8.54
CA TYR A 486 16.07 3.79 8.34
C TYR A 486 15.03 4.72 9.00
N ASP A 487 15.34 5.24 10.17
CA ASP A 487 14.48 6.21 10.86
C ASP A 487 14.71 7.66 10.41
N GLY A 488 15.61 7.90 9.45
CA GLY A 488 15.96 9.22 8.95
C GLY A 488 16.85 10.03 9.89
N TYR A 489 17.30 9.49 11.01
CA TYR A 489 18.20 10.15 11.95
C TYR A 489 19.53 9.39 12.01
N LEU A 490 20.64 10.08 11.85
CA LEU A 490 21.97 9.49 11.83
C LEU A 490 22.80 10.00 13.00
N THR A 491 23.15 9.11 13.92
CA THR A 491 24.09 9.43 15.00
C THR A 491 25.54 9.28 14.54
N LYS A 492 26.48 9.87 15.32
CA LYS A 492 27.91 9.71 15.03
C LYS A 492 28.35 8.24 15.11
N ASP A 493 27.87 7.50 16.07
CA ASP A 493 28.26 6.10 16.26
C ASP A 493 27.77 5.20 15.13
N GLU A 494 26.58 5.47 14.61
CA GLU A 494 26.02 4.81 13.42
C GLU A 494 26.82 5.15 12.16
N ALA A 495 27.13 6.44 11.95
CA ALA A 495 27.94 6.89 10.83
C ALA A 495 29.35 6.28 10.87
N ASP A 496 29.99 6.24 12.06
CA ASP A 496 31.28 5.62 12.27
C ASP A 496 31.26 4.10 11.99
N THR A 497 30.20 3.43 12.43
CA THR A 497 29.99 2.00 12.21
C THR A 497 29.80 1.71 10.73
N TRP A 498 28.98 2.49 10.04
CA TRP A 498 28.77 2.36 8.60
C TRP A 498 30.04 2.59 7.79
N TRP A 499 30.85 3.57 8.18
CA TRP A 499 32.15 3.82 7.59
C TRP A 499 33.12 2.61 7.75
N ARG A 500 33.16 1.99 8.96
CA ARG A 500 33.98 0.79 9.23
C ARG A 500 33.52 -0.42 8.45
N ASN A 501 32.24 -0.56 8.18
CA ASN A 501 31.66 -1.67 7.42
C ASN A 501 32.10 -1.69 5.94
N LYS A 502 32.73 -0.59 5.47
CA LYS A 502 33.35 -0.47 4.13
C LYS A 502 32.40 -0.66 2.95
N THR A 503 31.08 -0.53 3.13
CA THR A 503 30.12 -0.64 2.04
C THR A 503 30.31 0.49 1.03
N GLY A 504 30.49 1.72 1.52
CA GLY A 504 30.52 2.94 0.73
C GLY A 504 29.15 3.29 0.11
N GLU A 505 28.10 2.58 0.51
CA GLU A 505 26.73 2.89 0.11
C GLU A 505 26.26 4.19 0.75
N PRO A 506 25.49 5.00 0.04
CA PRO A 506 24.99 6.26 0.57
C PRO A 506 23.96 6.04 1.69
N LEU A 507 23.85 7.00 2.60
CA LEU A 507 22.81 7.07 3.61
C LEU A 507 21.82 8.20 3.30
N PHE A 508 20.58 8.06 3.76
CA PHE A 508 19.48 8.97 3.48
C PHE A 508 18.89 9.48 4.80
N VAL A 509 18.90 10.79 5.03
CA VAL A 509 18.50 11.40 6.29
C VAL A 509 17.36 12.39 6.13
N ASP A 510 16.45 12.40 7.08
CA ASP A 510 15.38 13.37 7.17
C ASP A 510 15.93 14.72 7.65
N GLN A 511 15.89 15.71 6.77
CA GLN A 511 16.43 17.05 7.08
C GLN A 511 15.68 17.72 8.24
N SER A 512 14.43 17.35 8.50
CA SER A 512 13.66 17.90 9.64
C SER A 512 14.24 17.50 11.00
N LYS A 513 15.00 16.38 11.05
CA LYS A 513 15.65 15.86 12.26
C LYS A 513 17.05 16.43 12.51
N ILE A 514 17.54 17.27 11.59
CA ILE A 514 18.86 17.90 11.72
C ILE A 514 18.74 19.18 12.56
N GLU A 515 19.40 19.20 13.72
CA GLU A 515 19.39 20.33 14.61
C GLU A 515 20.26 21.48 14.11
N LEU A 516 19.64 22.57 13.64
CA LEU A 516 20.31 23.75 13.11
C LEU A 516 20.49 24.84 14.18
N HIS A 517 21.16 24.53 15.28
CA HIS A 517 21.36 25.47 16.38
C HIS A 517 21.98 26.80 15.96
N GLY A 518 21.29 27.91 16.30
CA GLY A 518 21.72 29.29 16.03
C GLY A 518 21.66 29.66 14.55
N VAL A 519 20.77 28.99 13.80
CA VAL A 519 20.29 29.41 12.48
C VAL A 519 18.84 29.85 12.62
N ASN A 520 18.50 30.97 11.98
CA ASN A 520 17.14 31.48 11.89
C ASN A 520 16.97 32.19 10.53
N THR A 521 15.78 32.68 10.20
CA THR A 521 15.56 33.33 8.90
C THR A 521 16.44 34.57 8.67
N SER A 522 16.81 35.31 9.74
CA SER A 522 17.72 36.45 9.61
C SER A 522 19.16 36.04 9.21
N SER A 523 19.54 34.79 9.46
CA SER A 523 20.84 34.26 9.01
C SER A 523 20.98 34.28 7.48
N PHE A 524 19.89 34.38 6.75
CA PHE A 524 19.81 34.39 5.27
C PHE A 524 19.57 35.79 4.68
N SER A 525 19.62 36.84 5.51
CA SER A 525 19.28 38.21 5.09
C SER A 525 20.15 38.77 3.96
N GLN A 526 21.41 38.33 3.85
CA GLN A 526 22.32 38.76 2.79
C GLN A 526 22.34 37.80 1.59
N ASN A 527 22.09 36.52 1.79
CA ASN A 527 22.13 35.51 0.74
C ASN A 527 21.09 34.41 1.04
N LYS A 528 20.35 33.99 0.03
CA LYS A 528 19.42 32.82 0.15
C LYS A 528 20.12 31.53 0.55
N SER A 529 21.41 31.37 0.29
CA SER A 529 22.22 30.21 0.65
C SER A 529 23.40 30.61 1.51
N ILE A 530 23.61 29.88 2.60
CA ILE A 530 24.72 30.12 3.52
C ILE A 530 25.45 28.79 3.83
N TYR A 531 26.72 28.90 4.23
CA TYR A 531 27.49 27.79 4.82
C TYR A 531 27.63 28.03 6.30
N LYS A 532 27.37 27.05 7.14
CA LYS A 532 27.57 27.15 8.59
C LYS A 532 28.30 25.94 9.13
N ASN A 533 29.30 26.22 9.97
CA ASN A 533 30.09 25.20 10.64
C ASN A 533 29.48 24.89 12.02
N PHE A 534 29.19 23.61 12.28
CA PHE A 534 28.63 23.10 13.53
C PHE A 534 29.64 22.32 14.36
N ILE A 535 30.85 22.03 13.87
CA ILE A 535 31.88 21.17 14.50
C ILE A 535 32.14 21.58 15.97
N TRP A 536 32.22 22.87 16.25
CA TRP A 536 32.55 23.39 17.56
C TRP A 536 31.39 23.37 18.58
N ARG A 537 30.19 22.97 18.15
CA ARG A 537 29.01 22.94 19.04
C ARG A 537 28.85 21.63 19.79
N LEU A 538 29.64 20.59 19.50
CA LEU A 538 29.62 19.26 20.08
C LEU A 538 28.24 18.56 20.02
N THR A 539 27.32 19.06 19.19
CA THR A 539 26.02 18.45 18.90
C THR A 539 26.19 17.29 17.93
N ASN A 540 25.15 16.44 17.81
CA ASN A 540 25.17 15.36 16.83
C ASN A 540 25.35 15.91 15.41
N THR A 541 24.66 16.99 15.04
CA THR A 541 24.81 17.69 13.77
C THR A 541 26.27 18.07 13.49
N GLY A 542 26.95 18.65 14.49
CA GLY A 542 28.37 19.03 14.34
C GLY A 542 29.29 17.83 14.20
N LYS A 543 29.00 16.75 14.91
CA LYS A 543 29.82 15.52 14.91
C LYS A 543 29.67 14.68 13.63
N VAL A 544 28.47 14.67 13.04
CA VAL A 544 28.15 13.90 11.82
C VAL A 544 28.46 14.69 10.56
N TYR A 545 27.91 15.91 10.46
CA TYR A 545 27.89 16.67 9.21
C TYR A 545 28.91 17.79 9.13
N GLY A 546 29.42 18.26 10.25
CA GLY A 546 30.44 19.30 10.31
C GLY A 546 30.00 20.65 9.76
N THR A 547 30.21 20.94 8.47
CA THR A 547 29.81 22.19 7.82
C THR A 547 28.74 21.95 6.78
N LEU A 548 27.57 22.55 6.97
CA LEU A 548 26.43 22.40 6.08
C LEU A 548 26.20 23.63 5.20
N LYS A 549 25.89 23.38 3.93
CA LYS A 549 25.27 24.37 3.04
C LYS A 549 23.77 24.35 3.28
N MET A 550 23.16 25.51 3.47
CA MET A 550 21.74 25.66 3.69
C MET A 550 21.16 26.72 2.77
N THR A 551 19.99 26.46 2.22
CA THR A 551 19.26 27.38 1.32
C THR A 551 17.87 27.63 1.89
N LEU A 552 17.53 28.90 2.14
CA LEU A 552 16.19 29.30 2.57
C LEU A 552 15.20 29.14 1.41
N ILE A 553 14.18 28.32 1.61
CA ILE A 553 13.14 28.05 0.61
C ILE A 553 11.95 28.98 0.83
N ASP A 554 11.54 29.16 2.10
CA ASP A 554 10.42 30.02 2.48
C ASP A 554 10.74 30.74 3.79
N ASP A 555 10.75 32.06 3.74
CA ASP A 555 11.05 32.94 4.88
C ASP A 555 9.90 33.05 5.87
N LYS A 556 8.68 32.80 5.43
CA LYS A 556 7.48 32.87 6.29
C LYS A 556 7.34 31.66 7.20
N THR A 557 7.73 30.50 6.71
CA THR A 557 7.68 29.23 7.45
C THR A 557 9.02 28.83 8.04
N GLY A 558 10.11 29.50 7.66
CA GLY A 558 11.46 29.14 8.06
C GLY A 558 11.99 27.87 7.39
N LYS A 559 11.40 27.46 6.25
CA LYS A 559 11.73 26.24 5.53
C LYS A 559 13.11 26.36 4.86
N VAL A 560 14.00 25.41 5.15
CA VAL A 560 15.38 25.40 4.69
C VAL A 560 15.71 24.05 4.06
N PHE A 561 16.34 24.07 2.89
CA PHE A 561 16.95 22.89 2.29
C PHE A 561 18.45 22.84 2.66
N ILE A 562 18.90 21.64 3.08
CA ILE A 562 20.29 21.38 3.47
C ILE A 562 20.98 20.58 2.38
N GLY A 563 22.10 21.09 1.87
CA GLY A 563 22.92 20.39 0.90
C GLY A 563 23.13 21.13 -0.41
N SER A 564 23.66 20.41 -1.38
CA SER A 564 23.84 20.83 -2.77
C SER A 564 22.89 20.01 -3.67
N GLU A 565 22.85 20.34 -4.98
CA GLU A 565 22.10 19.55 -5.96
C GLU A 565 22.57 18.09 -6.10
N LYS A 566 23.76 17.76 -5.60
CA LYS A 566 24.37 16.44 -5.78
C LYS A 566 24.26 15.56 -4.54
N TYR A 567 24.43 16.12 -3.35
CA TYR A 567 24.33 15.41 -2.06
C TYR A 567 24.26 16.44 -0.92
N MET A 568 23.81 16.01 0.25
CA MET A 568 23.74 16.85 1.44
C MET A 568 25.12 17.01 2.08
N ASP A 569 25.80 15.89 2.31
CA ASP A 569 27.14 15.86 2.90
C ASP A 569 27.91 14.62 2.43
N LYS A 570 29.22 14.59 2.70
CA LYS A 570 30.08 13.45 2.49
C LYS A 570 30.76 13.09 3.80
N TYR A 571 30.50 11.89 4.31
CA TYR A 571 31.18 11.38 5.49
C TYR A 571 32.56 10.85 5.09
N ASP A 572 33.58 11.70 5.25
CA ASP A 572 34.95 11.38 4.87
C ASP A 572 35.96 11.82 5.94
N PHE A 573 37.08 11.14 5.94
CA PHE A 573 38.23 11.45 6.79
C PHE A 573 39.47 11.77 5.95
N THR A 574 39.25 12.33 4.76
CA THR A 574 40.32 12.73 3.85
C THR A 574 41.00 14.01 4.39
N MET A 575 42.33 13.98 4.49
CA MET A 575 43.12 15.14 4.85
C MET A 575 43.38 16.01 3.62
N ASP A 576 43.26 17.33 3.79
CA ASP A 576 43.54 18.33 2.73
C ASP A 576 44.49 19.40 3.24
N ASN A 577 44.66 20.50 2.49
CA ASN A 577 45.55 21.60 2.84
C ASN A 577 45.06 22.51 3.98
N ARG A 578 44.03 22.13 4.74
CA ARG A 578 43.43 22.88 5.85
C ARG A 578 43.80 22.31 7.20
N PRO A 579 44.82 22.84 7.91
CA PRO A 579 45.39 22.20 9.11
C PRO A 579 44.38 22.03 10.24
N PHE A 580 43.44 22.95 10.44
CA PHE A 580 42.42 22.83 11.47
C PHE A 580 41.37 21.75 11.14
N ARG A 581 40.97 21.62 9.86
CA ARG A 581 40.12 20.54 9.41
C ARG A 581 40.81 19.18 9.61
N ASN A 582 42.08 19.09 9.25
CA ASN A 582 42.90 17.89 9.40
C ASN A 582 43.02 17.45 10.86
N PHE A 583 43.16 18.42 11.79
CA PHE A 583 43.16 18.12 13.23
C PHE A 583 41.82 17.59 13.71
N ALA A 584 40.71 18.23 13.31
CA ALA A 584 39.35 17.79 13.65
C ALA A 584 39.06 16.40 13.03
N THR A 585 39.50 16.18 11.79
CA THR A 585 39.41 14.89 11.09
C THR A 585 40.23 13.81 11.81
N TRP A 586 41.44 14.13 12.27
CA TRP A 586 42.30 13.20 13.00
C TRP A 586 41.71 12.82 14.37
N VAL A 587 41.18 13.79 15.12
CA VAL A 587 40.55 13.55 16.44
C VAL A 587 39.22 12.81 16.30
N GLY A 588 38.42 13.13 15.27
CA GLY A 588 37.09 12.54 15.06
C GLY A 588 37.08 11.19 14.35
N ARG A 589 38.22 10.76 13.82
CA ARG A 589 38.33 9.54 13.01
C ARG A 589 38.08 8.27 13.84
N PRO A 590 37.17 7.39 13.39
CA PRO A 590 36.84 6.17 14.15
C PRO A 590 37.86 5.03 14.02
N GLY A 591 38.95 5.22 13.23
CA GLY A 591 39.98 4.21 13.00
C GLY A 591 41.20 4.76 12.25
N ARG A 592 42.09 3.89 11.75
CA ARG A 592 43.25 4.27 10.94
C ARG A 592 42.86 4.57 9.50
N ALA A 593 43.74 5.24 8.74
CA ALA A 593 43.56 5.41 7.29
C ALA A 593 43.45 4.04 6.61
N GLY A 594 42.36 3.83 5.83
CA GLY A 594 42.05 2.56 5.18
C GLY A 594 41.22 1.59 6.01
N ASP A 595 40.89 1.91 7.28
CA ASP A 595 40.04 1.06 8.13
C ASP A 595 38.55 1.14 7.74
N GLY A 596 38.16 2.14 6.93
CA GLY A 596 36.78 2.35 6.49
C GLY A 596 36.69 2.87 5.06
N LYS A 597 35.47 3.07 4.57
CA LYS A 597 35.17 3.62 3.24
C LYS A 597 34.21 4.80 3.36
N ASP A 598 34.58 5.90 2.70
CA ASP A 598 33.75 7.11 2.64
C ASP A 598 32.44 6.84 1.95
N PHE A 599 31.39 7.54 2.38
CA PHE A 599 30.05 7.45 1.78
C PHE A 599 29.38 8.83 1.68
N LEU A 600 28.41 8.93 0.80
CA LEU A 600 27.61 10.14 0.63
C LEU A 600 26.39 10.09 1.56
N ILE A 601 25.97 11.26 2.02
CA ILE A 601 24.73 11.44 2.76
C ILE A 601 23.81 12.29 1.90
N TYR A 602 22.64 11.77 1.59
CA TYR A 602 21.55 12.46 0.92
C TYR A 602 20.50 12.88 1.93
N GLY A 603 19.94 14.09 1.75
CA GLY A 603 18.84 14.57 2.56
C GLY A 603 17.52 14.47 1.81
N TYR A 604 16.45 14.13 2.53
CA TYR A 604 15.08 14.26 2.05
C TYR A 604 14.27 15.15 3.01
N GLY A 605 13.10 15.64 2.58
CA GLY A 605 12.35 16.61 3.35
C GLY A 605 13.05 17.97 3.48
N TYR A 606 12.72 18.73 4.51
CA TYR A 606 13.26 20.07 4.77
C TYR A 606 13.44 20.30 6.26
N ALA A 607 14.48 21.02 6.62
CA ALA A 607 14.63 21.55 7.97
C ALA A 607 13.76 22.80 8.18
N ILE A 608 13.41 23.07 9.43
CA ILE A 608 12.70 24.30 9.84
C ILE A 608 13.58 25.08 10.80
N VAL A 609 13.76 26.35 10.53
CA VAL A 609 14.48 27.29 11.41
C VAL A 609 13.52 28.34 11.97
N PRO A 610 13.80 28.90 13.17
CA PRO A 610 12.99 29.96 13.77
C PRO A 610 12.84 31.17 12.83
N VAL A 611 11.60 31.64 12.68
CA VAL A 611 11.31 32.86 11.93
C VAL A 611 11.57 34.07 12.84
N VAL A 612 12.46 34.94 12.42
CA VAL A 612 12.73 36.23 13.07
C VAL A 612 12.08 37.32 12.24
N LYS A 613 11.17 38.07 12.87
CA LYS A 613 10.47 39.21 12.27
C LYS A 613 11.38 40.45 12.23
#